data_c2aa3432deb80e9eba664587dccf55bf
#
_entry.id   c2aa3432deb80e9eba664587dccf55bf
#
_cell.length_a   1.000
_cell.length_b   1.000
_cell.length_c   1.000
_cell.angle_alpha   90.00
_cell.angle_beta   90.00
_cell.angle_gamma   90.00
#
_symmetry.space_group_name_H-M   'P 1'
#
loop_
_entity.id
_entity.type
_entity.pdbx_description
1 polymer ?
#
loop_
_entity_poly.entity_id
_entity_poly.type
_entity_poly.pdbx_seq_one_letter_code
_entity_poly.pdbx_strand_id
1 'polypeptide(L)'
;SIIPLAGISGYSFHIFSAALQEKLSASISQTLSMINLNMVSEIEKYQYLCGSICISEEIKKGLLKKDMTDMEKNQAILEIQSMIRNKIIYPAQAKNITVYDTDGNIFYDLGYDGFYQEDVDRILSQLEKQDQDVWAYAHTYRDRNILVLGRRIYEQYSKSRVIGYTLISIEEKIFSKTVLEPVGLSDSSNIMYMNLDGTVLSSWNRSIALGEKTDEELLKKIQESLPKKTDSFSIHENGEEQLVTYIFNKNLNQLFVYTMPYHYINSEVYAMLKQILVVVMFLVLLCIGIVAMVYQGIMSPIKRMLEFCREVSEGKLSVRIQDKHKDELSRLSGSM
;
A
#
# COMPACT_ATOMS: atom_id res chain seq x y z
N SER A 1 26.91 22.69 30.12
CA SER A 1 26.78 21.24 29.95
C SER A 1 25.96 20.89 28.68
N ILE A 2 26.62 20.86 27.50
CA ILE A 2 26.00 20.52 26.22
C ILE A 2 25.93 18.98 26.07
N ILE A 3 26.83 18.23 26.70
CA ILE A 3 26.96 16.78 26.61
C ILE A 3 25.71 16.02 27.05
N PRO A 4 25.07 16.32 28.21
CA PRO A 4 23.83 15.63 28.59
C PRO A 4 22.66 15.89 27.61
N LEU A 5 22.58 17.12 27.06
CA LEU A 5 21.53 17.46 26.09
C LEU A 5 21.69 16.67 24.78
N ALA A 6 22.91 16.54 24.27
CA ALA A 6 23.20 15.73 23.08
C ALA A 6 22.90 14.25 23.29
N GLY A 7 23.23 13.70 24.49
CA GLY A 7 22.91 12.34 24.85
C GLY A 7 21.41 12.05 24.94
N ILE A 8 20.66 12.96 25.58
CA ILE A 8 19.19 12.84 25.67
C ILE A 8 18.57 12.98 24.28
N SER A 9 19.05 13.91 23.44
CA SER A 9 18.53 14.07 22.08
C SER A 9 18.80 12.83 21.21
N GLY A 10 19.98 12.23 21.29
CA GLY A 10 20.31 11.00 20.54
C GLY A 10 19.47 9.80 21.00
N TYR A 11 19.29 9.66 22.30
CA TYR A 11 18.46 8.59 22.87
C TYR A 11 16.98 8.76 22.51
N SER A 12 16.45 9.99 22.61
CA SER A 12 15.09 10.33 22.22
C SER A 12 14.87 10.09 20.73
N PHE A 13 15.86 10.40 19.88
CA PHE A 13 15.80 10.12 18.44
C PHE A 13 15.70 8.62 18.16
N HIS A 14 16.49 7.80 18.83
CA HIS A 14 16.47 6.36 18.62
C HIS A 14 15.11 5.76 19.02
N ILE A 15 14.58 6.16 20.19
CA ILE A 15 13.25 5.70 20.65
C ILE A 15 12.14 6.18 19.70
N PHE A 16 12.20 7.44 19.30
CA PHE A 16 11.19 8.02 18.42
C PHE A 16 11.20 7.37 17.03
N SER A 17 12.39 7.12 16.45
CA SER A 17 12.54 6.44 15.18
C SER A 17 11.98 5.00 15.22
N ALA A 18 12.30 4.25 16.27
CA ALA A 18 11.79 2.90 16.46
C ALA A 18 10.24 2.89 16.63
N ALA A 19 9.71 3.78 17.46
CA ALA A 19 8.27 3.91 17.68
C ALA A 19 7.52 4.36 16.40
N LEU A 20 8.14 5.21 15.58
CA LEU A 20 7.57 5.65 14.31
C LEU A 20 7.55 4.50 13.29
N GLN A 21 8.64 3.72 13.19
CA GLN A 21 8.68 2.53 12.32
C GLN A 21 7.61 1.52 12.72
N GLU A 22 7.45 1.24 14.01
CA GLU A 22 6.40 0.34 14.50
C GLU A 22 5.00 0.86 14.17
N LYS A 23 4.75 2.15 14.38
CA LYS A 23 3.47 2.78 14.08
C LYS A 23 3.17 2.81 12.58
N LEU A 24 4.18 3.08 11.74
CA LEU A 24 4.05 3.04 10.29
C LEU A 24 3.75 1.62 9.81
N SER A 25 4.50 0.61 10.28
CA SER A 25 4.26 -0.79 9.94
C SER A 25 2.85 -1.24 10.33
N ALA A 26 2.38 -0.86 11.52
CA ALA A 26 1.01 -1.14 11.95
C ALA A 26 -0.03 -0.44 11.06
N SER A 27 0.19 0.82 10.71
CA SER A 27 -0.70 1.59 9.81
C SER A 27 -0.74 0.98 8.41
N ILE A 28 0.41 0.60 7.86
CA ILE A 28 0.51 -0.09 6.56
C ILE A 28 -0.23 -1.41 6.60
N SER A 29 -0.03 -2.23 7.63
CA SER A 29 -0.72 -3.51 7.81
C SER A 29 -2.24 -3.33 7.89
N GLN A 30 -2.71 -2.29 8.56
CA GLN A 30 -4.15 -1.95 8.62
C GLN A 30 -4.68 -1.53 7.24
N THR A 31 -3.96 -0.68 6.52
CA THR A 31 -4.34 -0.24 5.16
C THR A 31 -4.38 -1.44 4.20
N LEU A 32 -3.37 -2.30 4.23
CA LEU A 32 -3.35 -3.52 3.42
C LEU A 32 -4.50 -4.47 3.77
N SER A 33 -4.87 -4.56 5.05
CA SER A 33 -6.02 -5.36 5.47
C SER A 33 -7.33 -4.83 4.88
N MET A 34 -7.49 -3.50 4.81
CA MET A 34 -8.65 -2.87 4.16
C MET A 34 -8.64 -3.11 2.64
N ILE A 35 -7.48 -2.96 2.00
CA ILE A 35 -7.31 -3.25 0.56
C ILE A 35 -7.65 -4.72 0.28
N ASN A 36 -7.16 -5.65 1.11
CA ASN A 36 -7.47 -7.07 0.98
C ASN A 36 -8.98 -7.35 1.11
N LEU A 37 -9.68 -6.71 2.05
CA LEU A 37 -11.13 -6.86 2.18
C LEU A 37 -11.88 -6.32 0.96
N ASN A 38 -11.50 -5.15 0.46
CA ASN A 38 -12.07 -4.58 -0.75
C ASN A 38 -11.82 -5.48 -1.97
N MET A 39 -10.61 -6.02 -2.08
CA MET A 39 -10.23 -6.94 -3.13
C MET A 39 -11.05 -8.23 -3.09
N VAL A 40 -11.18 -8.85 -1.92
CA VAL A 40 -12.01 -10.07 -1.76
C VAL A 40 -13.43 -9.79 -2.23
N SER A 41 -14.01 -8.69 -1.77
CA SER A 41 -15.37 -8.29 -2.17
C SER A 41 -15.49 -8.08 -3.68
N GLU A 42 -14.48 -7.49 -4.32
CA GLU A 42 -14.49 -7.29 -5.78
C GLU A 42 -14.32 -8.61 -6.53
N ILE A 43 -13.38 -9.46 -6.11
CA ILE A 43 -13.14 -10.79 -6.69
C ILE A 43 -14.37 -11.68 -6.58
N GLU A 44 -15.06 -11.68 -5.44
CA GLU A 44 -16.28 -12.46 -5.23
C GLU A 44 -17.37 -12.14 -6.26
N LYS A 45 -17.48 -10.91 -6.74
CA LYS A 45 -18.43 -10.55 -7.80
C LYS A 45 -18.14 -11.29 -9.10
N TYR A 46 -16.84 -11.38 -9.47
CA TYR A 46 -16.45 -12.10 -10.68
C TYR A 46 -16.56 -13.60 -10.52
N GLN A 47 -16.24 -14.13 -9.33
CA GLN A 47 -16.42 -15.54 -9.02
C GLN A 47 -17.90 -15.93 -9.04
N TYR A 48 -18.78 -15.06 -8.53
CA TYR A 48 -20.22 -15.25 -8.61
C TYR A 48 -20.72 -15.24 -10.06
N LEU A 49 -20.29 -14.28 -10.88
CA LEU A 49 -20.59 -14.22 -12.31
C LEU A 49 -20.14 -15.51 -13.01
N CYS A 50 -18.88 -15.89 -12.80
CA CYS A 50 -18.31 -17.10 -13.36
C CYS A 50 -19.08 -18.36 -12.93
N GLY A 51 -19.39 -18.48 -11.65
CA GLY A 51 -20.22 -19.56 -11.10
C GLY A 51 -21.59 -19.64 -11.73
N SER A 52 -22.27 -18.50 -11.89
CA SER A 52 -23.59 -18.42 -12.50
C SER A 52 -23.58 -18.91 -13.96
N ILE A 53 -22.51 -18.61 -14.70
CA ILE A 53 -22.29 -19.11 -16.06
C ILE A 53 -22.08 -20.63 -16.05
N CYS A 54 -21.22 -21.13 -15.16
CA CYS A 54 -20.88 -22.54 -15.08
C CYS A 54 -22.07 -23.45 -14.69
N ILE A 55 -23.05 -22.93 -13.98
CA ILE A 55 -24.24 -23.69 -13.57
C ILE A 55 -25.43 -23.54 -14.53
N SER A 56 -25.33 -22.65 -15.54
CA SER A 56 -26.41 -22.39 -16.47
C SER A 56 -26.74 -23.64 -17.31
N GLU A 57 -28.00 -24.04 -17.29
CA GLU A 57 -28.51 -25.18 -18.08
C GLU A 57 -28.44 -24.88 -19.59
N GLU A 58 -28.60 -23.63 -19.98
CA GLU A 58 -28.53 -23.18 -21.38
C GLU A 58 -27.12 -23.39 -21.94
N ILE A 59 -26.10 -23.03 -21.16
CA ILE A 59 -24.68 -23.22 -21.54
C ILE A 59 -24.34 -24.71 -21.56
N LYS A 60 -24.73 -25.48 -20.54
CA LYS A 60 -24.44 -26.91 -20.48
C LYS A 60 -25.07 -27.67 -21.62
N LYS A 61 -26.36 -27.41 -21.94
CA LYS A 61 -27.05 -28.01 -23.07
C LYS A 61 -26.36 -27.72 -24.39
N GLY A 62 -25.90 -26.47 -24.56
CA GLY A 62 -25.15 -26.09 -25.75
C GLY A 62 -23.82 -26.81 -25.87
N LEU A 63 -23.02 -26.88 -24.80
CA LEU A 63 -21.72 -27.57 -24.81
C LEU A 63 -21.82 -29.09 -25.02
N LEU A 64 -22.91 -29.69 -24.54
CA LEU A 64 -23.13 -31.14 -24.67
C LEU A 64 -23.63 -31.54 -26.08
N LYS A 65 -24.24 -30.62 -26.81
CA LYS A 65 -24.83 -30.91 -28.14
C LYS A 65 -23.75 -30.65 -29.22
N LYS A 66 -23.01 -31.71 -29.59
CA LYS A 66 -21.91 -31.61 -30.55
C LYS A 66 -22.32 -31.26 -32.01
N ASP A 67 -23.54 -31.63 -32.41
CA ASP A 67 -24.02 -31.44 -33.79
C ASP A 67 -25.11 -30.37 -33.86
N MET A 68 -24.85 -29.18 -33.38
CA MET A 68 -25.78 -28.06 -33.47
C MET A 68 -25.74 -27.47 -34.89
N THR A 69 -26.91 -27.23 -35.44
CA THR A 69 -27.04 -26.38 -36.64
C THR A 69 -26.71 -24.94 -36.27
N ASP A 70 -26.29 -24.13 -37.26
CA ASP A 70 -26.03 -22.71 -37.02
C ASP A 70 -27.21 -21.97 -36.41
N MET A 71 -28.43 -22.33 -36.75
CA MET A 71 -29.65 -21.78 -36.20
C MET A 71 -29.81 -22.11 -34.71
N GLU A 72 -29.58 -23.35 -34.31
CA GLU A 72 -29.64 -23.79 -32.91
C GLU A 72 -28.53 -23.13 -32.06
N LYS A 73 -27.33 -23.02 -32.64
CA LYS A 73 -26.21 -22.31 -31.98
C LYS A 73 -26.54 -20.83 -31.75
N ASN A 74 -27.09 -20.14 -32.75
CA ASN A 74 -27.51 -18.75 -32.62
C ASN A 74 -28.62 -18.58 -31.59
N GLN A 75 -29.58 -19.51 -31.53
CA GLN A 75 -30.63 -19.47 -30.54
C GLN A 75 -30.06 -19.67 -29.11
N ALA A 76 -29.17 -20.62 -28.90
CA ALA A 76 -28.51 -20.82 -27.62
C ALA A 76 -27.71 -19.58 -27.19
N ILE A 77 -27.02 -18.92 -28.12
CA ILE A 77 -26.31 -17.67 -27.87
C ILE A 77 -27.27 -16.56 -27.40
N LEU A 78 -28.44 -16.41 -28.04
CA LEU A 78 -29.45 -15.41 -27.65
C LEU A 78 -30.03 -15.71 -26.26
N GLU A 79 -30.28 -16.98 -25.92
CA GLU A 79 -30.74 -17.42 -24.62
C GLU A 79 -29.71 -17.10 -23.53
N ILE A 80 -28.42 -17.39 -23.78
CA ILE A 80 -27.31 -17.06 -22.89
C ILE A 80 -27.19 -15.54 -22.68
N GLN A 81 -27.25 -14.76 -23.77
CA GLN A 81 -27.22 -13.28 -23.67
C GLN A 81 -28.39 -12.74 -22.83
N SER A 82 -29.60 -13.29 -23.05
CA SER A 82 -30.79 -12.90 -22.28
C SER A 82 -30.63 -13.27 -20.81
N MET A 83 -30.08 -14.44 -20.51
CA MET A 83 -29.83 -14.90 -19.16
C MET A 83 -28.79 -13.97 -18.46
N ILE A 84 -27.67 -13.69 -19.10
CA ILE A 84 -26.64 -12.80 -18.55
C ILE A 84 -27.23 -11.40 -18.30
N ARG A 85 -28.00 -10.88 -19.24
CA ARG A 85 -28.58 -9.53 -19.13
C ARG A 85 -29.63 -9.41 -18.04
N ASN A 86 -30.46 -10.41 -17.86
CA ASN A 86 -31.67 -10.32 -17.03
C ASN A 86 -31.55 -10.99 -15.67
N LYS A 87 -30.66 -11.98 -15.52
CA LYS A 87 -30.58 -12.83 -14.31
C LYS A 87 -29.27 -12.70 -13.54
N ILE A 88 -28.23 -12.15 -14.15
CA ILE A 88 -26.91 -12.08 -13.55
C ILE A 88 -26.54 -10.63 -13.27
N ILE A 89 -26.03 -10.38 -12.07
CA ILE A 89 -25.39 -9.10 -11.73
C ILE A 89 -24.05 -9.07 -12.47
N TYR A 90 -23.97 -8.21 -13.46
CA TYR A 90 -22.79 -8.03 -14.30
C TYR A 90 -21.90 -6.95 -13.70
N PRO A 91 -20.69 -7.26 -13.22
CA PRO A 91 -19.74 -6.24 -12.76
C PRO A 91 -19.36 -5.32 -13.94
N ALA A 92 -19.41 -4.02 -13.72
CA ALA A 92 -19.16 -3.02 -14.77
C ALA A 92 -17.76 -3.12 -15.40
N GLN A 93 -16.81 -3.70 -14.67
CA GLN A 93 -15.41 -3.87 -15.09
C GLN A 93 -15.16 -5.16 -15.88
N ALA A 94 -16.09 -6.14 -15.89
CA ALA A 94 -15.97 -7.31 -16.74
C ALA A 94 -16.07 -6.88 -18.21
N LYS A 95 -15.08 -7.26 -19.02
CA LYS A 95 -14.97 -6.84 -20.43
C LYS A 95 -15.46 -7.92 -21.39
N ASN A 96 -14.97 -9.13 -21.19
CA ASN A 96 -15.36 -10.26 -22.01
C ASN A 96 -15.79 -11.44 -21.11
N ILE A 97 -16.76 -12.19 -21.60
CA ILE A 97 -17.11 -13.52 -21.09
C ILE A 97 -17.01 -14.47 -22.27
N THR A 98 -16.08 -15.38 -22.21
CA THR A 98 -15.87 -16.36 -23.26
C THR A 98 -16.05 -17.77 -22.68
N VAL A 99 -16.83 -18.59 -23.35
CA VAL A 99 -17.01 -20.02 -23.02
C VAL A 99 -16.34 -20.84 -24.11
N TYR A 100 -15.49 -21.74 -23.69
CA TYR A 100 -14.78 -22.70 -24.55
C TYR A 100 -15.33 -24.10 -24.34
N ASP A 101 -15.33 -24.90 -25.41
CA ASP A 101 -15.50 -26.34 -25.30
C ASP A 101 -14.24 -27.03 -24.77
N THR A 102 -14.27 -28.35 -24.63
CA THR A 102 -13.10 -29.14 -24.17
C THR A 102 -11.95 -29.18 -25.19
N ASP A 103 -12.21 -28.83 -26.44
CA ASP A 103 -11.21 -28.82 -27.52
C ASP A 103 -10.58 -27.41 -27.68
N GLY A 104 -10.99 -26.44 -26.84
CA GLY A 104 -10.51 -25.06 -26.84
C GLY A 104 -11.18 -24.18 -27.89
N ASN A 105 -12.27 -24.63 -28.53
CA ASN A 105 -13.02 -23.82 -29.47
C ASN A 105 -14.00 -22.89 -28.72
N ILE A 106 -14.19 -21.68 -29.26
CA ILE A 106 -15.14 -20.73 -28.71
C ILE A 106 -16.57 -21.21 -28.98
N PHE A 107 -17.30 -21.54 -27.90
CA PHE A 107 -18.71 -21.82 -27.95
C PHE A 107 -19.57 -20.54 -27.84
N TYR A 108 -19.17 -19.63 -26.94
CA TYR A 108 -19.86 -18.36 -26.70
C TYR A 108 -18.86 -17.27 -26.38
N ASP A 109 -19.04 -16.10 -26.94
CA ASP A 109 -18.22 -14.94 -26.65
C ASP A 109 -19.08 -13.68 -26.52
N LEU A 110 -18.97 -13.01 -25.37
CA LEU A 110 -19.56 -11.70 -25.11
C LEU A 110 -18.43 -10.72 -24.84
N GLY A 111 -18.03 -9.98 -25.85
CA GLY A 111 -16.99 -8.98 -25.71
C GLY A 111 -16.60 -8.36 -27.05
N TYR A 112 -15.70 -7.39 -26.95
CA TYR A 112 -15.22 -6.62 -28.13
C TYR A 112 -13.75 -6.89 -28.46
N ASP A 113 -13.06 -7.71 -27.66
CA ASP A 113 -11.62 -7.86 -27.76
C ASP A 113 -11.21 -9.28 -27.37
N GLY A 114 -10.83 -10.08 -28.33
CA GLY A 114 -10.42 -11.48 -28.12
C GLY A 114 -9.06 -11.59 -27.40
N PHE A 115 -8.77 -12.80 -26.95
CA PHE A 115 -7.49 -13.14 -26.32
C PHE A 115 -6.50 -13.68 -27.35
N TYR A 116 -5.20 -13.49 -27.12
CA TYR A 116 -4.19 -14.24 -27.83
C TYR A 116 -4.31 -15.73 -27.53
N GLN A 117 -4.22 -16.57 -28.56
CA GLN A 117 -4.41 -18.02 -28.41
C GLN A 117 -3.41 -18.64 -27.43
N GLU A 118 -2.18 -18.16 -27.41
CA GLU A 118 -1.13 -18.61 -26.46
C GLU A 118 -1.55 -18.42 -25.00
N ASP A 119 -2.18 -17.29 -24.69
CA ASP A 119 -2.69 -17.02 -23.35
C ASP A 119 -3.87 -17.93 -22.99
N VAL A 120 -4.77 -18.18 -23.96
CA VAL A 120 -5.90 -19.11 -23.79
C VAL A 120 -5.36 -20.51 -23.50
N ASP A 121 -4.47 -21.03 -24.33
CA ASP A 121 -3.90 -22.37 -24.18
C ASP A 121 -3.19 -22.54 -22.83
N ARG A 122 -2.45 -21.53 -22.40
CA ARG A 122 -1.79 -21.49 -21.10
C ARG A 122 -2.80 -21.55 -19.95
N ILE A 123 -3.88 -20.77 -20.00
CA ILE A 123 -4.90 -20.72 -18.96
C ILE A 123 -5.71 -22.04 -18.93
N LEU A 124 -6.09 -22.57 -20.08
CA LEU A 124 -6.80 -23.84 -20.17
C LEU A 124 -5.95 -25.00 -19.62
N SER A 125 -4.65 -25.04 -19.96
CA SER A 125 -3.70 -26.02 -19.40
C SER A 125 -3.56 -25.92 -17.89
N GLN A 126 -3.64 -24.73 -17.31
CA GLN A 126 -3.65 -24.55 -15.86
C GLN A 126 -4.96 -25.07 -15.25
N LEU A 127 -6.09 -24.77 -15.89
CA LEU A 127 -7.39 -25.28 -15.48
C LEU A 127 -7.47 -26.80 -15.52
N GLU A 128 -6.79 -27.48 -16.47
CA GLU A 128 -6.73 -28.93 -16.54
C GLU A 128 -5.95 -29.58 -15.38
N LYS A 129 -4.99 -28.87 -14.82
CA LYS A 129 -4.11 -29.38 -13.76
C LYS A 129 -4.69 -29.20 -12.35
N GLN A 130 -5.53 -28.21 -12.15
CA GLN A 130 -6.05 -27.86 -10.81
C GLN A 130 -7.56 -27.68 -10.80
N ASP A 131 -8.21 -28.16 -9.73
CA ASP A 131 -9.67 -28.10 -9.56
C ASP A 131 -10.14 -26.79 -8.88
N GLN A 132 -9.39 -25.73 -9.05
CA GLN A 132 -9.69 -24.41 -8.49
C GLN A 132 -9.78 -23.38 -9.60
N ASP A 133 -10.35 -22.21 -9.29
CA ASP A 133 -10.33 -21.06 -10.17
C ASP A 133 -8.88 -20.67 -10.48
N VAL A 134 -8.63 -20.32 -11.74
CA VAL A 134 -7.35 -19.82 -12.22
C VAL A 134 -7.45 -18.32 -12.40
N TRP A 135 -6.61 -17.58 -11.69
CA TRP A 135 -6.37 -16.17 -11.96
C TRP A 135 -5.06 -16.03 -12.74
N ALA A 136 -5.16 -15.44 -13.90
CA ALA A 136 -4.00 -15.26 -14.77
C ALA A 136 -3.97 -13.86 -15.37
N TYR A 137 -2.78 -13.44 -15.76
CA TYR A 137 -2.56 -12.27 -16.57
C TYR A 137 -2.58 -12.69 -18.05
N ALA A 138 -3.17 -11.86 -18.91
CA ALA A 138 -3.23 -12.09 -20.34
C ALA A 138 -3.28 -10.76 -21.12
N HIS A 139 -3.12 -10.83 -22.42
CA HIS A 139 -3.29 -9.71 -23.34
C HIS A 139 -4.48 -9.94 -24.28
N THR A 140 -5.13 -8.85 -24.63
CA THR A 140 -6.10 -8.86 -25.71
C THR A 140 -5.43 -8.53 -27.04
N TYR A 141 -6.12 -8.82 -28.16
CA TYR A 141 -5.65 -8.44 -29.50
C TYR A 141 -5.41 -6.93 -29.70
N ARG A 142 -5.95 -6.08 -28.82
CA ARG A 142 -5.69 -4.64 -28.79
C ARG A 142 -4.58 -4.24 -27.83
N ASP A 143 -3.75 -5.19 -27.43
CA ASP A 143 -2.61 -4.99 -26.53
C ASP A 143 -3.00 -4.37 -25.18
N ARG A 144 -4.15 -4.80 -24.66
CA ARG A 144 -4.59 -4.40 -23.33
C ARG A 144 -4.24 -5.45 -22.30
N ASN A 145 -3.68 -4.99 -21.20
CA ASN A 145 -3.42 -5.82 -20.04
C ASN A 145 -4.73 -6.17 -19.34
N ILE A 146 -4.98 -7.44 -19.16
CA ILE A 146 -6.18 -7.95 -18.53
C ILE A 146 -5.86 -9.00 -17.47
N LEU A 147 -6.70 -9.03 -16.44
CA LEU A 147 -6.82 -10.16 -15.53
C LEU A 147 -7.88 -11.11 -16.07
N VAL A 148 -7.61 -12.39 -16.01
CA VAL A 148 -8.53 -13.43 -16.45
C VAL A 148 -8.85 -14.34 -15.29
N LEU A 149 -10.15 -14.50 -15.01
CA LEU A 149 -10.68 -15.54 -14.14
C LEU A 149 -11.14 -16.71 -15.02
N GLY A 150 -10.51 -17.86 -14.85
CA GLY A 150 -10.90 -19.10 -15.52
C GLY A 150 -11.52 -20.10 -14.56
N ARG A 151 -12.54 -20.82 -15.02
CA ARG A 151 -13.22 -21.90 -14.26
C ARG A 151 -13.68 -23.02 -15.19
N ARG A 152 -13.63 -24.25 -14.70
CA ARG A 152 -14.18 -25.43 -15.39
C ARG A 152 -15.71 -25.43 -15.35
N ILE A 153 -16.34 -25.90 -16.43
CA ILE A 153 -17.76 -26.19 -16.50
C ILE A 153 -17.93 -27.70 -16.42
N TYR A 154 -18.73 -28.16 -15.48
CA TYR A 154 -19.01 -29.56 -15.25
C TYR A 154 -20.39 -29.92 -15.75
N GLU A 155 -20.54 -31.13 -16.29
CA GLU A 155 -21.82 -31.65 -16.78
C GLU A 155 -22.88 -31.71 -15.67
N GLN A 156 -22.46 -32.15 -14.47
CA GLN A 156 -23.31 -32.23 -13.29
C GLN A 156 -22.67 -31.52 -12.11
N TYR A 157 -23.48 -31.22 -11.08
CA TYR A 157 -22.97 -30.57 -9.85
C TYR A 157 -21.93 -31.42 -9.10
N SER A 158 -21.83 -32.71 -9.40
CA SER A 158 -20.91 -33.65 -8.76
C SER A 158 -19.46 -33.59 -9.28
N LYS A 159 -19.10 -32.63 -10.10
CA LYS A 159 -17.76 -32.51 -10.70
C LYS A 159 -17.29 -33.74 -11.49
N SER A 160 -18.22 -34.49 -12.10
CA SER A 160 -17.94 -35.81 -12.71
C SER A 160 -17.21 -35.71 -14.05
N ARG A 161 -17.57 -34.75 -14.92
CA ARG A 161 -17.01 -34.59 -16.24
C ARG A 161 -16.92 -33.11 -16.58
N VAL A 162 -15.75 -32.65 -17.03
CA VAL A 162 -15.55 -31.32 -17.59
C VAL A 162 -16.12 -31.32 -19.01
N ILE A 163 -16.98 -30.38 -19.33
CA ILE A 163 -17.61 -30.18 -20.63
C ILE A 163 -17.18 -28.89 -21.31
N GLY A 164 -16.45 -28.03 -20.62
CA GLY A 164 -15.93 -26.77 -21.15
C GLY A 164 -15.32 -25.90 -20.08
N TYR A 165 -14.97 -24.68 -20.46
CA TYR A 165 -14.33 -23.70 -19.61
C TYR A 165 -14.98 -22.32 -19.82
N THR A 166 -15.03 -21.51 -18.78
CA THR A 166 -15.39 -20.10 -18.88
C THR A 166 -14.21 -19.24 -18.50
N LEU A 167 -13.94 -18.20 -19.30
CA LEU A 167 -12.95 -17.16 -19.02
C LEU A 167 -13.67 -15.82 -18.92
N ILE A 168 -13.43 -15.09 -17.84
CA ILE A 168 -13.92 -13.72 -17.64
C ILE A 168 -12.73 -12.79 -17.58
N SER A 169 -12.70 -11.77 -18.45
CA SER A 169 -11.63 -10.77 -18.45
C SER A 169 -12.04 -9.49 -17.73
N ILE A 170 -11.07 -8.93 -17.03
CA ILE A 170 -11.16 -7.68 -16.30
C ILE A 170 -10.01 -6.79 -16.77
N GLU A 171 -10.28 -5.54 -17.13
CA GLU A 171 -9.21 -4.61 -17.51
C GLU A 171 -8.33 -4.31 -16.29
N GLU A 172 -7.04 -4.70 -16.35
CA GLU A 172 -6.11 -4.59 -15.23
C GLU A 172 -5.99 -3.15 -14.70
N LYS A 173 -5.92 -2.18 -15.61
CA LYS A 173 -5.82 -0.75 -15.24
C LYS A 173 -7.01 -0.26 -14.41
N ILE A 174 -8.22 -0.75 -14.69
CA ILE A 174 -9.42 -0.39 -13.93
C ILE A 174 -9.39 -1.12 -12.58
N PHE A 175 -9.00 -2.40 -12.60
CA PHE A 175 -8.89 -3.21 -11.40
C PHE A 175 -7.86 -2.64 -10.42
N SER A 176 -6.64 -2.35 -10.88
CA SER A 176 -5.58 -1.76 -10.03
C SER A 176 -6.00 -0.41 -9.46
N LYS A 177 -6.64 0.44 -10.27
CA LYS A 177 -7.16 1.72 -9.79
C LYS A 177 -8.27 1.58 -8.75
N THR A 178 -9.19 0.63 -8.94
CA THR A 178 -10.34 0.46 -8.03
C THR A 178 -9.95 -0.18 -6.71
N VAL A 179 -8.99 -1.10 -6.74
CA VAL A 179 -8.67 -1.98 -5.62
C VAL A 179 -7.35 -1.64 -4.95
N LEU A 180 -6.32 -1.34 -5.74
CA LEU A 180 -4.96 -1.12 -5.25
C LEU A 180 -4.65 0.36 -5.01
N GLU A 181 -5.53 1.31 -5.40
CA GLU A 181 -5.27 2.74 -5.21
C GLU A 181 -5.03 3.04 -3.72
N PRO A 182 -3.80 3.42 -3.35
CA PRO A 182 -3.42 3.55 -1.95
C PRO A 182 -3.99 4.83 -1.36
N VAL A 183 -4.98 4.72 -0.50
CA VAL A 183 -5.46 5.86 0.28
C VAL A 183 -4.44 6.16 1.38
N GLY A 184 -3.69 7.26 1.22
CA GLY A 184 -2.74 7.74 2.22
C GLY A 184 -1.39 7.03 2.26
N LEU A 185 -1.03 6.28 1.22
CA LEU A 185 0.31 5.70 1.06
C LEU A 185 1.18 6.59 0.16
N SER A 186 2.50 6.41 0.27
CA SER A 186 3.48 7.19 -0.50
C SER A 186 3.45 6.86 -1.99
N ASP A 187 3.67 7.86 -2.84
CA ASP A 187 3.85 7.68 -4.29
C ASP A 187 5.07 6.79 -4.63
N SER A 188 6.02 6.68 -3.70
CA SER A 188 7.20 5.82 -3.84
C SER A 188 6.95 4.37 -3.44
N SER A 189 5.77 4.05 -2.95
CA SER A 189 5.40 2.69 -2.57
C SER A 189 4.78 1.93 -3.75
N ASN A 190 4.84 0.61 -3.69
CA ASN A 190 4.15 -0.25 -4.63
C ASN A 190 3.26 -1.26 -3.90
N ILE A 191 2.10 -1.53 -4.47
CA ILE A 191 1.22 -2.62 -4.05
C ILE A 191 1.12 -3.59 -5.21
N MET A 192 1.44 -4.84 -4.94
CA MET A 192 1.37 -5.93 -5.91
C MET A 192 0.34 -6.96 -5.48
N TYR A 193 -0.39 -7.45 -6.43
CA TYR A 193 -1.27 -8.61 -6.32
C TYR A 193 -0.66 -9.74 -7.14
N MET A 194 -0.37 -10.87 -6.52
CA MET A 194 0.37 -11.95 -7.16
C MET A 194 -0.11 -13.33 -6.71
N ASN A 195 0.17 -14.32 -7.53
CA ASN A 195 0.02 -15.72 -7.18
C ASN A 195 1.13 -16.18 -6.22
N LEU A 196 0.95 -17.35 -5.58
CA LEU A 196 1.96 -17.94 -4.68
C LEU A 196 3.28 -18.32 -5.37
N ASP A 197 3.27 -18.50 -6.66
CA ASP A 197 4.48 -18.76 -7.47
C ASP A 197 5.27 -17.49 -7.82
N GLY A 198 4.79 -16.33 -7.34
CA GLY A 198 5.40 -15.03 -7.55
C GLY A 198 4.99 -14.33 -8.84
N THR A 199 4.08 -14.90 -9.64
CA THR A 199 3.57 -14.26 -10.86
C THR A 199 2.72 -13.04 -10.50
N VAL A 200 3.12 -11.85 -10.95
CA VAL A 200 2.44 -10.59 -10.68
C VAL A 200 1.21 -10.46 -11.59
N LEU A 201 0.05 -10.38 -10.98
CA LEU A 201 -1.24 -10.23 -11.67
C LEU A 201 -1.62 -8.77 -11.86
N SER A 202 -1.34 -7.93 -10.87
CA SER A 202 -1.61 -6.49 -10.91
C SER A 202 -0.64 -5.74 -10.02
N SER A 203 -0.29 -4.51 -10.41
CA SER A 203 0.63 -3.66 -9.65
C SER A 203 0.22 -2.19 -9.78
N TRP A 204 0.18 -1.48 -8.65
CA TRP A 204 -0.16 -0.05 -8.63
C TRP A 204 0.89 0.79 -9.35
N ASN A 205 2.14 0.64 -8.99
CA ASN A 205 3.24 1.47 -9.51
C ASN A 205 3.89 0.92 -10.80
N ARG A 206 3.44 -0.26 -11.28
CA ARG A 206 3.98 -0.92 -12.49
C ARG A 206 5.50 -1.02 -12.55
N SER A 207 6.15 -1.05 -11.41
CA SER A 207 7.60 -1.23 -11.30
C SER A 207 8.06 -2.61 -11.80
N ILE A 208 7.15 -3.58 -11.79
CA ILE A 208 7.37 -4.94 -12.30
C ILE A 208 6.41 -5.17 -13.44
N ALA A 209 6.89 -5.85 -14.50
CA ALA A 209 6.05 -6.20 -15.62
C ALA A 209 4.98 -7.21 -15.21
N LEU A 210 3.75 -6.94 -15.64
CA LEU A 210 2.61 -7.80 -15.33
C LEU A 210 2.78 -9.14 -16.06
N GLY A 211 2.44 -10.23 -15.38
CA GLY A 211 2.64 -11.59 -15.88
C GLY A 211 4.04 -12.16 -15.64
N GLU A 212 5.01 -11.35 -15.24
CA GLU A 212 6.34 -11.80 -14.87
C GLU A 212 6.41 -12.22 -13.40
N LYS A 213 7.49 -12.90 -13.04
CA LYS A 213 7.74 -13.29 -11.65
C LYS A 213 8.41 -12.16 -10.91
N THR A 214 7.99 -11.97 -9.66
CA THR A 214 8.67 -11.08 -8.73
C THR A 214 10.09 -11.59 -8.41
N ASP A 215 10.87 -10.75 -7.73
CA ASP A 215 12.21 -11.09 -7.28
C ASP A 215 12.24 -12.39 -6.45
N GLU A 216 13.24 -13.25 -6.70
CA GLU A 216 13.37 -14.55 -6.04
C GLU A 216 13.63 -14.42 -4.53
N GLU A 217 14.39 -13.40 -4.09
CA GLU A 217 14.67 -13.17 -2.67
C GLU A 217 13.39 -12.77 -1.94
N LEU A 218 12.60 -11.88 -2.54
CA LEU A 218 11.30 -11.46 -2.02
C LEU A 218 10.37 -12.67 -1.89
N LEU A 219 10.24 -13.46 -2.95
CA LEU A 219 9.36 -14.62 -2.96
C LEU A 219 9.78 -15.66 -1.90
N LYS A 220 11.07 -15.93 -1.77
CA LYS A 220 11.62 -16.87 -0.78
C LYS A 220 11.31 -16.40 0.66
N LYS A 221 11.55 -15.14 0.98
CA LYS A 221 11.25 -14.59 2.32
C LYS A 221 9.78 -14.66 2.65
N ILE A 222 8.90 -14.36 1.68
CA ILE A 222 7.46 -14.51 1.84
C ILE A 222 7.11 -15.98 2.12
N GLN A 223 7.63 -16.92 1.34
CA GLN A 223 7.35 -18.35 1.50
C GLN A 223 7.82 -18.89 2.85
N GLU A 224 8.97 -18.46 3.35
CA GLU A 224 9.47 -18.82 4.69
C GLU A 224 8.56 -18.27 5.81
N SER A 225 7.90 -17.15 5.57
CA SER A 225 6.98 -16.51 6.52
C SER A 225 5.51 -16.91 6.36
N LEU A 226 5.15 -17.68 5.34
CA LEU A 226 3.75 -18.05 5.00
C LEU A 226 2.93 -18.68 6.13
N PRO A 227 3.49 -19.38 7.16
CA PRO A 227 2.72 -19.81 8.32
C PRO A 227 1.98 -18.66 9.02
N LYS A 228 2.48 -17.44 8.88
CA LYS A 228 1.79 -16.23 9.34
C LYS A 228 0.90 -15.69 8.22
N LYS A 229 -0.32 -15.29 8.57
CA LYS A 229 -1.26 -14.68 7.64
C LYS A 229 -0.78 -13.32 7.12
N THR A 230 -0.02 -12.60 7.90
CA THR A 230 0.60 -11.31 7.58
C THR A 230 1.93 -11.21 8.32
N ASP A 231 2.92 -10.65 7.69
CA ASP A 231 4.22 -10.34 8.29
C ASP A 231 4.84 -9.13 7.59
N SER A 232 5.85 -8.53 8.25
CA SER A 232 6.63 -7.42 7.71
C SER A 232 8.11 -7.69 7.93
N PHE A 233 8.92 -7.47 6.91
CA PHE A 233 10.37 -7.67 6.94
C PHE A 233 11.06 -6.70 5.98
N SER A 234 12.38 -6.58 6.09
CA SER A 234 13.17 -5.81 5.12
C SER A 234 13.87 -6.72 4.11
N ILE A 235 14.02 -6.19 2.90
CA ILE A 235 14.82 -6.76 1.82
C ILE A 235 15.75 -5.69 1.24
N HIS A 236 16.83 -6.13 0.60
CA HIS A 236 17.67 -5.25 -0.21
C HIS A 236 17.40 -5.52 -1.69
N GLU A 237 16.77 -4.59 -2.35
CA GLU A 237 16.45 -4.67 -3.76
C GLU A 237 17.10 -3.48 -4.49
N ASN A 238 17.84 -3.75 -5.57
CA ASN A 238 18.55 -2.74 -6.37
C ASN A 238 19.49 -1.81 -5.56
N GLY A 239 20.05 -2.31 -4.46
CA GLY A 239 20.96 -1.54 -3.58
C GLY A 239 20.25 -0.64 -2.57
N GLU A 240 18.94 -0.67 -2.50
CA GLU A 240 18.13 0.04 -1.52
C GLU A 240 17.44 -0.93 -0.56
N GLU A 241 17.37 -0.55 0.71
CA GLU A 241 16.61 -1.29 1.70
C GLU A 241 15.13 -0.93 1.57
N GLN A 242 14.26 -1.95 1.45
CA GLN A 242 12.82 -1.81 1.33
C GLN A 242 12.11 -2.50 2.49
N LEU A 243 11.11 -1.83 3.04
CA LEU A 243 10.13 -2.45 3.92
C LEU A 243 9.12 -3.20 3.06
N VAL A 244 8.97 -4.48 3.34
CA VAL A 244 7.96 -5.34 2.72
C VAL A 244 6.94 -5.74 3.77
N THR A 245 5.66 -5.59 3.44
CA THR A 245 4.56 -6.13 4.23
C THR A 245 3.67 -6.93 3.30
N TYR A 246 3.30 -8.15 3.68
CA TYR A 246 2.42 -8.97 2.88
C TYR A 246 1.19 -9.45 3.64
N ILE A 247 0.14 -9.77 2.89
CA ILE A 247 -1.04 -10.48 3.39
C ILE A 247 -1.29 -11.68 2.47
N PHE A 248 -1.38 -12.86 3.07
CA PHE A 248 -1.77 -14.08 2.38
C PHE A 248 -3.29 -14.29 2.47
N ASN A 249 -3.95 -14.31 1.32
CA ASN A 249 -5.34 -14.68 1.22
C ASN A 249 -5.48 -16.18 0.92
N LYS A 250 -5.76 -16.95 1.95
CA LYS A 250 -5.87 -18.42 1.85
C LYS A 250 -7.01 -18.87 0.92
N ASN A 251 -8.11 -18.12 0.87
CA ASN A 251 -9.27 -18.50 0.06
C ASN A 251 -8.98 -18.36 -1.44
N LEU A 252 -8.20 -17.36 -1.80
CA LEU A 252 -7.81 -17.08 -3.19
C LEU A 252 -6.49 -17.75 -3.58
N ASN A 253 -5.75 -18.25 -2.57
CA ASN A 253 -4.38 -18.75 -2.73
C ASN A 253 -3.43 -17.71 -3.35
N GLN A 254 -3.55 -16.46 -2.91
CA GLN A 254 -2.88 -15.30 -3.49
C GLN A 254 -2.30 -14.38 -2.43
N LEU A 255 -1.36 -13.55 -2.86
CA LEU A 255 -0.60 -12.63 -2.03
C LEU A 255 -0.88 -11.19 -2.40
N PHE A 256 -1.04 -10.35 -1.39
CA PHE A 256 -0.90 -8.90 -1.46
C PHE A 256 0.43 -8.51 -0.87
N VAL A 257 1.24 -7.83 -1.63
CA VAL A 257 2.57 -7.42 -1.19
C VAL A 257 2.69 -5.92 -1.36
N TYR A 258 3.02 -5.26 -0.28
CA TYR A 258 3.36 -3.85 -0.24
C TYR A 258 4.86 -3.69 -0.07
N THR A 259 5.46 -2.86 -0.88
CA THR A 259 6.88 -2.50 -0.77
C THR A 259 7.04 -1.00 -0.66
N MET A 260 7.92 -0.55 0.23
CA MET A 260 8.25 0.85 0.41
C MET A 260 9.74 1.04 0.71
N PRO A 261 10.45 1.91 -0.04
CA PRO A 261 11.85 2.20 0.24
C PRO A 261 12.05 2.85 1.62
N TYR A 262 13.04 2.37 2.38
CA TYR A 262 13.34 2.91 3.71
C TYR A 262 13.77 4.38 3.68
N HIS A 263 14.38 4.84 2.58
CA HIS A 263 14.75 6.25 2.45
C HIS A 263 13.55 7.19 2.56
N TYR A 264 12.36 6.75 2.13
CA TYR A 264 11.13 7.53 2.27
C TYR A 264 10.71 7.63 3.74
N ILE A 265 10.73 6.51 4.47
CA ILE A 265 10.46 6.50 5.92
C ILE A 265 11.43 7.45 6.64
N ASN A 266 12.71 7.34 6.32
CA ASN A 266 13.74 8.20 6.89
C ASN A 266 13.53 9.68 6.53
N SER A 267 13.13 10.00 5.31
CA SER A 267 12.92 11.41 4.88
C SER A 267 11.79 12.09 5.65
N GLU A 268 10.70 11.39 5.94
CA GLU A 268 9.62 11.91 6.81
C GLU A 268 10.10 12.11 8.25
N VAL A 269 10.87 11.16 8.78
CA VAL A 269 11.49 11.29 10.10
C VAL A 269 12.39 12.52 10.15
N TYR A 270 13.24 12.72 9.14
CA TYR A 270 14.12 13.90 9.08
C TYR A 270 13.35 15.22 8.95
N ALA A 271 12.25 15.24 8.20
CA ALA A 271 11.40 16.42 8.09
C ALA A 271 10.78 16.80 9.45
N MET A 272 10.27 15.83 10.19
CA MET A 272 9.74 16.05 11.55
C MET A 272 10.83 16.49 12.54
N LEU A 273 12.02 15.88 12.47
CA LEU A 273 13.16 16.28 13.30
C LEU A 273 13.60 17.72 13.03
N LYS A 274 13.63 18.13 11.77
CA LYS A 274 13.94 19.52 11.39
C LYS A 274 12.96 20.50 12.03
N GLN A 275 11.67 20.18 12.05
CA GLN A 275 10.66 21.01 12.72
C GLN A 275 10.87 21.08 14.23
N ILE A 276 11.13 19.93 14.87
CA ILE A 276 11.43 19.87 16.32
C ILE A 276 12.70 20.70 16.64
N LEU A 277 13.74 20.58 15.83
CA LEU A 277 15.00 21.31 16.01
C LEU A 277 14.78 22.82 15.92
N VAL A 278 13.97 23.29 15.00
CA VAL A 278 13.59 24.72 14.89
C VAL A 278 12.89 25.21 16.16
N VAL A 279 11.93 24.44 16.69
CA VAL A 279 11.23 24.78 17.92
C VAL A 279 12.18 24.82 19.11
N VAL A 280 13.06 23.82 19.23
CA VAL A 280 14.07 23.77 20.32
C VAL A 280 15.02 24.98 20.22
N MET A 281 15.50 25.30 19.02
CA MET A 281 16.37 26.45 18.80
C MET A 281 15.68 27.77 19.19
N PHE A 282 14.40 27.93 18.85
CA PHE A 282 13.60 29.09 19.28
C PHE A 282 13.47 29.19 20.79
N LEU A 283 13.19 28.06 21.49
CA LEU A 283 13.11 28.03 22.95
C LEU A 283 14.45 28.39 23.60
N VAL A 284 15.56 27.89 23.07
CA VAL A 284 16.91 28.23 23.57
C VAL A 284 17.19 29.72 23.43
N LEU A 285 16.88 30.32 22.27
CA LEU A 285 17.04 31.75 22.04
C LEU A 285 16.18 32.58 23.00
N LEU A 286 14.95 32.13 23.24
CA LEU A 286 14.02 32.76 24.20
C LEU A 286 14.58 32.70 25.61
N CYS A 287 15.10 31.54 26.05
CA CYS A 287 15.77 31.40 27.34
C CYS A 287 17.00 32.31 27.48
N ILE A 288 17.84 32.41 26.44
CA ILE A 288 18.99 33.31 26.43
C ILE A 288 18.53 34.77 26.56
N GLY A 289 17.47 35.16 25.85
CA GLY A 289 16.85 36.50 25.97
C GLY A 289 16.35 36.81 27.39
N ILE A 290 15.67 35.86 28.01
CA ILE A 290 15.19 36.02 29.41
C ILE A 290 16.39 36.16 30.35
N VAL A 291 17.41 35.29 30.25
CA VAL A 291 18.61 35.38 31.11
C VAL A 291 19.34 36.70 30.91
N ALA A 292 19.47 37.19 29.68
CA ALA A 292 20.09 38.49 29.38
C ALA A 292 19.27 39.62 29.99
N MET A 293 17.95 39.60 29.92
CA MET A 293 17.06 40.59 30.51
C MET A 293 17.19 40.62 32.04
N VAL A 294 17.18 39.45 32.68
CA VAL A 294 17.38 39.33 34.14
C VAL A 294 18.76 39.79 34.56
N TYR A 295 19.80 39.47 33.79
CA TYR A 295 21.16 39.92 34.08
C TYR A 295 21.28 41.44 33.99
N GLN A 296 20.76 42.03 32.93
CA GLN A 296 20.82 43.48 32.72
C GLN A 296 19.96 44.26 33.72
N GLY A 297 18.74 43.76 34.00
CA GLY A 297 17.76 44.43 34.86
C GLY A 297 18.05 44.29 36.36
N ILE A 298 18.66 43.17 36.76
CA ILE A 298 18.82 42.87 38.19
C ILE A 298 20.28 42.75 38.61
N MET A 299 21.05 41.85 37.96
CA MET A 299 22.41 41.53 38.39
C MET A 299 23.41 42.63 38.16
N SER A 300 23.31 43.31 37.03
CA SER A 300 24.28 44.41 36.68
C SER A 300 24.13 45.63 37.64
N PRO A 301 22.91 46.10 37.93
CA PRO A 301 22.73 47.16 38.97
C PRO A 301 23.21 46.72 40.34
N ILE A 302 22.91 45.53 40.79
CA ILE A 302 23.38 45.03 42.09
C ILE A 302 24.88 44.95 42.18
N LYS A 303 25.57 44.50 41.15
CA LYS A 303 27.05 44.50 41.11
C LYS A 303 27.63 45.90 41.19
N ARG A 304 27.05 46.87 40.49
CA ARG A 304 27.51 48.28 40.59
C ARG A 304 27.30 48.88 42.01
N MET A 305 26.20 48.55 42.67
CA MET A 305 25.97 48.96 44.05
C MET A 305 27.00 48.33 45.00
N LEU A 306 27.30 47.03 44.84
CA LEU A 306 28.31 46.34 45.62
C LEU A 306 29.69 46.94 45.42
N GLU A 307 30.08 47.25 44.17
CA GLU A 307 31.36 47.95 43.88
C GLU A 307 31.42 49.32 44.48
N PHE A 308 30.34 50.13 44.41
CA PHE A 308 30.26 51.41 45.06
C PHE A 308 30.44 51.29 46.57
N CYS A 309 29.70 50.39 47.26
CA CYS A 309 29.84 50.17 48.68
C CYS A 309 31.28 49.77 49.04
N ARG A 310 31.96 49.03 48.25
CA ARG A 310 33.33 48.63 48.44
C ARG A 310 34.30 49.82 48.30
N GLU A 311 34.14 50.62 47.27
CA GLU A 311 34.97 51.81 47.03
C GLU A 311 34.79 52.85 48.12
N VAL A 312 33.58 53.05 48.62
CA VAL A 312 33.29 53.90 49.81
C VAL A 312 33.96 53.36 51.05
N SER A 313 33.95 52.04 51.28
CA SER A 313 34.62 51.43 52.45
C SER A 313 36.15 51.50 52.39
N GLU A 314 36.71 51.65 51.18
CA GLU A 314 38.17 51.89 50.96
C GLU A 314 38.55 53.37 51.06
N GLY A 315 37.60 54.26 51.41
CA GLY A 315 37.85 55.67 51.69
C GLY A 315 37.74 56.58 50.43
N LYS A 316 37.29 56.08 49.31
CA LYS A 316 37.11 56.90 48.10
C LYS A 316 35.73 57.56 48.10
N LEU A 317 35.57 58.70 48.75
CA LEU A 317 34.29 59.40 48.93
C LEU A 317 33.85 60.23 47.69
N SER A 318 34.60 60.24 46.62
CA SER A 318 34.30 61.03 45.37
C SER A 318 33.52 60.25 44.33
N VAL A 319 33.24 58.98 44.55
CA VAL A 319 32.58 58.11 43.56
C VAL A 319 31.06 58.35 43.57
N ARG A 320 30.46 58.52 42.37
CA ARG A 320 28.99 58.68 42.22
C ARG A 320 28.45 57.57 41.29
N ILE A 321 27.36 56.95 41.70
CA ILE A 321 26.64 56.00 40.84
C ILE A 321 25.80 56.84 39.86
N GLN A 322 26.05 56.71 38.53
CA GLN A 322 25.18 57.22 37.50
C GLN A 322 24.33 56.07 37.01
N ASP A 323 23.06 56.01 37.44
CA ASP A 323 22.13 55.03 36.93
C ASP A 323 21.12 55.73 35.99
N LYS A 324 20.90 55.13 34.76
CA LYS A 324 20.01 55.69 33.76
C LYS A 324 18.59 55.10 33.79
N HIS A 325 18.32 54.16 34.68
CA HIS A 325 17.02 53.48 34.77
C HIS A 325 16.10 54.18 35.79
N LYS A 326 14.80 54.07 35.58
CA LYS A 326 13.77 54.70 36.45
C LYS A 326 13.01 53.64 37.29
N ASP A 327 13.72 52.63 37.77
CA ASP A 327 13.13 51.56 38.62
C ASP A 327 13.50 51.73 40.09
N GLU A 328 12.99 50.88 40.95
CA GLU A 328 13.19 50.92 42.40
C GLU A 328 14.66 50.83 42.79
N LEU A 329 15.46 50.10 41.97
CA LEU A 329 16.92 50.00 42.17
C LEU A 329 17.64 51.30 41.87
N SER A 330 17.19 52.07 40.89
CA SER A 330 17.71 53.42 40.62
C SER A 330 17.37 54.42 41.71
N ARG A 331 16.20 54.25 42.35
CA ARG A 331 15.85 55.11 43.51
C ARG A 331 16.72 54.81 44.74
N LEU A 332 17.08 53.55 44.94
CA LEU A 332 18.02 53.14 45.98
C LEU A 332 19.44 53.66 45.72
N SER A 333 19.91 53.58 44.47
CA SER A 333 21.25 54.14 44.12
C SER A 333 21.33 55.64 44.20
N GLY A 334 20.24 56.37 43.98
CA GLY A 334 20.20 57.84 44.14
C GLY A 334 20.07 58.34 45.56
N SER A 335 19.79 57.42 46.52
CA SER A 335 19.69 57.74 47.98
C SER A 335 20.99 57.43 48.74
N MET A 336 21.94 56.80 48.12
CA MET A 336 23.29 56.53 48.59
C MET A 336 24.27 57.57 48.05
#